data_3e865080a9f77d327aa5f952494c01e9
#
_entry.id   3e865080a9f77d327aa5f952494c01e9
#
_cell.length_a   1.000
_cell.length_b   1.000
_cell.length_c   1.000
_cell.angle_alpha   90.00
_cell.angle_beta   90.00
_cell.angle_gamma   90.00
#
_symmetry.space_group_name_H-M   'P 1'
#
loop_
_entity.id
_entity.type
_entity.pdbx_description
1 polymer ?
#
loop_
_entity_poly.entity_id
_entity_poly.type
_entity_poly.pdbx_seq_one_letter_code
_entity_poly.pdbx_strand_id
1 'polypeptide(L)'
;MGAPKNWGKREFGKTFFQSQEVTQMVMNRKQNNSESRAKQAKNKEQRTKNNVHSNPNKIGASTPFDFSGKNLTPYGGLLPVATMLEKLEFQPLVEQTLTINRIPRVMHAYQFILSMVLALYIGFSRLNHMRFIASDPILTGILKIDHLPPQSTFWRFLMSLHAGIGKQLLSIQRQMRERVWSAANIRLKSVTLDTDTTVHTLYGKQMGGRKSYNPKHKGKKSYQPMLTFIAETREYVTGELRNGDRPTGKQVARHIEEAVRVLPGVVESIFARADSGFYCWEAVQAYEKGKCHFIIVARKTSRLVEQLNAAQWESSPNTDADEQCEFFYQPRGWNKAYRFLALRYEKDPGETEEVEQYQLFETRSYRYRVFVTNMDGPIDELVWFYNQRAGAENLIKESNNDAGLAAHPSNRFVANQNHFQLAMLAYNLNCWLLLFNRKSTETAMTLKHTTLATARLRFLFIAAKIWRHSGRTGVSFSRNYEEKGLFSRLMERLRKITMRGERFIPIIDGAFT
;
A
#
# COMPACT_ATOMS: atom_id res chain seq x y z
N MET A 1 24.54 18.55 -19.52
CA MET A 1 23.20 18.38 -20.14
C MET A 1 23.26 17.23 -21.13
N GLY A 2 23.06 16.01 -20.68
CA GLY A 2 23.09 14.79 -21.48
C GLY A 2 21.68 14.29 -21.75
N ALA A 3 21.34 14.12 -23.01
CA ALA A 3 20.08 13.54 -23.46
C ALA A 3 19.94 12.08 -23.00
N PRO A 4 18.74 11.58 -22.67
CA PRO A 4 18.56 10.20 -22.25
C PRO A 4 18.86 9.24 -23.41
N LYS A 5 19.79 8.30 -23.19
CA LYS A 5 20.14 7.23 -24.13
C LYS A 5 18.89 6.41 -24.49
N ASN A 6 18.62 6.28 -25.77
CA ASN A 6 17.55 5.46 -26.34
C ASN A 6 17.84 3.96 -26.08
N TRP A 7 17.00 3.32 -25.29
CA TRP A 7 17.08 1.87 -25.05
C TRP A 7 16.56 1.11 -26.27
N GLY A 8 17.48 0.49 -27.00
CA GLY A 8 17.17 -0.37 -28.14
C GLY A 8 16.39 -1.62 -27.72
N LYS A 9 15.41 -2.01 -28.56
CA LYS A 9 14.63 -3.23 -28.40
C LYS A 9 15.53 -4.47 -28.41
N ARG A 10 15.69 -5.16 -27.30
CA ARG A 10 16.16 -6.56 -27.25
C ARG A 10 15.01 -7.46 -26.81
N GLU A 11 14.85 -8.58 -27.51
CA GLU A 11 13.92 -9.64 -27.12
C GLU A 11 14.40 -10.26 -25.80
N PHE A 12 13.58 -10.15 -24.75
CA PHE A 12 13.86 -10.73 -23.45
C PHE A 12 13.82 -12.27 -23.53
N GLY A 13 14.87 -12.90 -23.02
CA GLY A 13 15.01 -14.36 -23.00
C GLY A 13 13.80 -15.03 -22.33
N LYS A 14 13.23 -16.01 -23.00
CA LYS A 14 11.97 -16.69 -22.69
C LYS A 14 11.94 -17.43 -21.32
N THR A 15 13.03 -17.46 -20.58
CA THR A 15 13.17 -18.28 -19.37
C THR A 15 12.91 -17.52 -18.06
N PHE A 16 13.03 -16.20 -18.02
CA PHE A 16 12.94 -15.44 -16.77
C PHE A 16 11.54 -14.90 -16.48
N PHE A 17 10.82 -14.55 -17.52
CA PHE A 17 9.42 -14.12 -17.41
C PHE A 17 8.58 -14.89 -18.43
N GLN A 18 8.11 -16.06 -18.06
CA GLN A 18 7.14 -16.82 -18.86
C GLN A 18 5.72 -16.22 -18.82
N SER A 19 5.58 -14.90 -18.68
CA SER A 19 4.31 -14.24 -18.94
C SER A 19 4.49 -13.28 -20.10
N GLN A 20 3.88 -13.59 -21.23
CA GLN A 20 3.71 -12.67 -22.37
C GLN A 20 3.16 -11.29 -21.93
N GLU A 21 2.63 -11.19 -20.73
CA GLU A 21 2.06 -9.97 -20.13
C GLU A 21 3.08 -8.90 -19.79
N VAL A 22 4.30 -9.24 -19.36
CA VAL A 22 5.33 -8.24 -18.99
C VAL A 22 5.90 -7.56 -20.22
N THR A 23 6.11 -8.31 -21.31
CA THR A 23 6.58 -7.77 -22.59
C THR A 23 5.54 -6.83 -23.21
N GLN A 24 4.25 -7.14 -23.06
CA GLN A 24 3.15 -6.30 -23.51
C GLN A 24 3.04 -4.98 -22.73
N MET A 25 3.44 -4.96 -21.44
CA MET A 25 3.46 -3.74 -20.60
C MET A 25 4.39 -2.64 -21.13
N VAL A 26 5.57 -3.02 -21.62
CA VAL A 26 6.56 -2.05 -22.11
C VAL A 26 6.14 -1.45 -23.48
N MET A 27 5.51 -2.25 -24.34
CA MET A 27 5.05 -1.80 -25.67
C MET A 27 3.78 -0.93 -25.60
N ASN A 28 2.81 -1.26 -24.72
CA ASN A 28 1.55 -0.52 -24.59
C ASN A 28 1.72 0.89 -23.99
N ARG A 29 2.84 1.18 -23.30
CA ARG A 29 3.07 2.52 -22.70
C ARG A 29 3.24 3.65 -23.72
N LYS A 30 3.79 3.37 -24.91
CA LYS A 30 3.99 4.41 -25.96
C LYS A 30 2.72 4.68 -26.78
N GLN A 31 1.88 3.68 -27.03
CA GLN A 31 0.62 3.84 -27.78
C GLN A 31 -0.46 4.54 -26.94
N ASN A 32 -0.58 4.23 -25.64
CA ASN A 32 -1.58 4.85 -24.75
C ASN A 32 -1.38 6.35 -24.50
N ASN A 33 -0.16 6.89 -24.60
CA ASN A 33 0.08 8.32 -24.38
C ASN A 33 -0.39 9.22 -25.54
N SER A 34 -0.41 8.73 -26.78
CA SER A 34 -0.90 9.48 -27.94
C SER A 34 -2.42 9.46 -28.04
N GLU A 35 -3.05 8.32 -27.75
CA GLU A 35 -4.51 8.20 -27.73
C GLU A 35 -5.17 8.95 -26.57
N SER A 36 -4.51 9.02 -25.41
CA SER A 36 -5.04 9.76 -24.26
C SER A 36 -5.04 11.28 -24.50
N ARG A 37 -4.03 11.80 -25.22
CA ARG A 37 -3.96 13.23 -25.61
C ARG A 37 -5.01 13.59 -26.64
N ALA A 38 -5.29 12.72 -27.61
CA ALA A 38 -6.32 12.95 -28.62
C ALA A 38 -7.74 12.86 -28.02
N LYS A 39 -7.98 11.96 -27.07
CA LYS A 39 -9.25 11.86 -26.32
C LYS A 39 -9.47 13.05 -25.37
N GLN A 40 -8.40 13.58 -24.74
CA GLN A 40 -8.51 14.78 -23.91
C GLN A 40 -8.82 16.03 -24.73
N ALA A 41 -8.27 16.15 -25.95
CA ALA A 41 -8.57 17.26 -26.85
C ALA A 41 -10.03 17.22 -27.33
N LYS A 42 -10.53 16.04 -27.74
CA LYS A 42 -11.96 15.86 -28.14
C LYS A 42 -12.95 16.12 -26.98
N ASN A 43 -12.60 15.68 -25.77
CA ASN A 43 -13.42 15.97 -24.58
C ASN A 43 -13.42 17.46 -24.20
N LYS A 44 -12.33 18.18 -24.49
CA LYS A 44 -12.25 19.63 -24.25
C LYS A 44 -13.14 20.40 -25.25
N GLU A 45 -13.21 19.96 -26.52
CA GLU A 45 -14.11 20.56 -27.53
C GLU A 45 -15.58 20.25 -27.29
N GLN A 46 -15.94 19.06 -26.80
CA GLN A 46 -17.33 18.74 -26.43
C GLN A 46 -17.78 19.48 -25.15
N ARG A 47 -16.87 19.77 -24.22
CA ARG A 47 -17.19 20.57 -23.03
C ARG A 47 -17.52 22.02 -23.35
N THR A 48 -16.93 22.60 -24.40
CA THR A 48 -17.25 23.99 -24.84
C THR A 48 -18.59 24.11 -25.54
N LYS A 49 -19.16 23.04 -26.09
CA LYS A 49 -20.46 23.08 -26.81
C LYS A 49 -21.69 22.89 -25.92
N ASN A 50 -21.54 22.45 -24.67
CA ASN A 50 -22.65 22.20 -23.74
C ASN A 50 -22.81 23.25 -22.63
N ASN A 51 -22.17 24.40 -22.72
CA ASN A 51 -22.42 25.52 -21.81
C ASN A 51 -23.73 26.20 -22.20
N VAL A 52 -24.83 25.67 -21.70
CA VAL A 52 -26.04 26.47 -21.49
C VAL A 52 -25.64 27.60 -20.51
N HIS A 53 -25.66 28.84 -20.94
CA HIS A 53 -25.36 30.01 -20.14
C HIS A 53 -26.38 30.12 -18.99
N SER A 54 -26.17 29.42 -17.89
CA SER A 54 -26.74 29.83 -16.60
C SER A 54 -25.89 30.95 -16.06
N ASN A 55 -26.48 32.11 -15.80
CA ASN A 55 -25.78 33.18 -15.09
C ASN A 55 -25.17 32.62 -13.81
N PRO A 56 -23.85 32.75 -13.58
CA PRO A 56 -23.22 32.22 -12.39
C PRO A 56 -23.82 32.91 -11.15
N ASN A 57 -24.09 32.09 -10.10
CA ASN A 57 -24.52 32.62 -8.82
C ASN A 57 -23.45 33.60 -8.30
N LYS A 58 -23.82 34.81 -7.95
CA LYS A 58 -22.91 35.79 -7.34
C LYS A 58 -22.81 35.50 -5.85
N ILE A 59 -21.64 35.06 -5.40
CA ILE A 59 -21.31 34.86 -3.98
C ILE A 59 -20.32 35.93 -3.54
N GLY A 60 -20.61 36.60 -2.44
CA GLY A 60 -19.77 37.69 -1.93
C GLY A 60 -20.02 37.98 -0.45
N ALA A 61 -19.43 39.06 0.07
CA ALA A 61 -19.48 39.41 1.49
C ALA A 61 -20.89 39.58 2.07
N SER A 62 -21.85 39.99 1.23
CA SER A 62 -23.25 40.19 1.63
C SER A 62 -24.15 38.98 1.40
N THR A 63 -23.59 37.82 1.00
CA THR A 63 -24.39 36.63 0.76
C THR A 63 -24.98 36.12 2.07
N PRO A 64 -26.32 36.01 2.20
CA PRO A 64 -26.94 35.44 3.39
C PRO A 64 -26.63 33.93 3.51
N PHE A 65 -26.54 33.44 4.73
CA PHE A 65 -26.32 32.03 5.02
C PHE A 65 -27.18 31.57 6.22
N ASP A 66 -27.48 30.29 6.23
CA ASP A 66 -28.14 29.61 7.35
C ASP A 66 -27.65 28.18 7.51
N PHE A 67 -28.13 27.48 8.52
CA PHE A 67 -27.85 26.07 8.82
C PHE A 67 -29.11 25.21 8.71
N SER A 68 -29.99 25.47 7.77
CA SER A 68 -31.26 24.76 7.56
C SER A 68 -31.12 23.44 6.78
N GLY A 69 -29.95 23.20 6.18
CA GLY A 69 -29.67 21.97 5.41
C GLY A 69 -29.74 20.71 6.26
N LYS A 70 -30.69 19.80 5.94
CA LYS A 70 -30.88 18.53 6.68
C LYS A 70 -30.35 17.34 5.89
N ASN A 71 -29.76 16.35 6.62
CA ASN A 71 -29.30 15.07 6.09
C ASN A 71 -28.27 15.21 4.95
N LEU A 72 -27.46 16.25 5.00
CA LEU A 72 -26.36 16.47 4.07
C LEU A 72 -25.09 15.79 4.57
N THR A 73 -24.31 15.25 3.65
CA THR A 73 -23.00 14.66 3.89
C THR A 73 -22.01 15.01 2.79
N PRO A 74 -20.77 15.33 3.11
CA PRO A 74 -19.71 15.45 2.11
C PRO A 74 -19.09 14.09 1.74
N TYR A 75 -19.45 13.00 2.45
CA TYR A 75 -18.83 11.69 2.35
C TYR A 75 -19.67 10.69 1.57
N GLY A 76 -20.41 11.11 0.56
CA GLY A 76 -21.28 10.25 -0.25
C GLY A 76 -20.57 9.03 -0.84
N GLY A 77 -19.29 9.13 -1.11
CA GLY A 77 -18.43 8.04 -1.58
C GLY A 77 -18.18 6.92 -0.55
N LEU A 78 -18.68 7.01 0.67
CA LEU A 78 -18.70 5.85 1.58
C LEU A 78 -19.71 4.78 1.16
N LEU A 79 -20.66 5.08 0.29
CA LEU A 79 -21.64 4.10 -0.18
C LEU A 79 -21.00 2.90 -0.91
N PRO A 80 -20.06 3.05 -1.86
CA PRO A 80 -19.32 1.92 -2.42
C PRO A 80 -18.54 1.12 -1.39
N VAL A 81 -17.88 1.80 -0.43
CA VAL A 81 -17.13 1.13 0.65
C VAL A 81 -18.07 0.25 1.47
N ALA A 82 -19.19 0.81 1.93
CA ALA A 82 -20.17 0.07 2.71
C ALA A 82 -20.77 -1.10 1.92
N THR A 83 -21.09 -0.89 0.63
CA THR A 83 -21.60 -1.95 -0.25
C THR A 83 -20.58 -3.08 -0.43
N MET A 84 -19.30 -2.75 -0.64
CA MET A 84 -18.23 -3.74 -0.73
C MET A 84 -18.10 -4.55 0.56
N LEU A 85 -18.06 -3.87 1.72
CA LEU A 85 -17.93 -4.54 3.01
C LEU A 85 -19.11 -5.43 3.33
N GLU A 86 -20.34 -4.99 3.01
CA GLU A 86 -21.56 -5.78 3.19
C GLU A 86 -21.57 -7.01 2.28
N LYS A 87 -21.32 -6.82 0.98
CA LYS A 87 -21.32 -7.89 -0.02
C LYS A 87 -20.22 -8.93 0.18
N LEU A 88 -19.11 -8.54 0.79
CA LEU A 88 -18.00 -9.43 1.15
C LEU A 88 -18.12 -9.94 2.61
N GLU A 89 -19.27 -9.71 3.28
CA GLU A 89 -19.55 -10.18 4.63
C GLU A 89 -18.47 -9.83 5.66
N PHE A 90 -18.06 -8.55 5.64
CA PHE A 90 -17.03 -8.06 6.56
C PHE A 90 -17.48 -8.10 8.02
N GLN A 91 -18.75 -7.79 8.33
CA GLN A 91 -19.27 -7.80 9.70
C GLN A 91 -19.20 -9.20 10.33
N PRO A 92 -19.77 -10.26 9.73
CA PRO A 92 -19.64 -11.62 10.27
C PRO A 92 -18.19 -12.05 10.44
N LEU A 93 -17.32 -11.71 9.49
CA LEU A 93 -15.90 -12.04 9.56
C LEU A 93 -15.22 -11.39 10.77
N VAL A 94 -15.50 -10.10 11.03
CA VAL A 94 -14.97 -9.37 12.19
C VAL A 94 -15.48 -9.97 13.50
N GLU A 95 -16.78 -10.24 13.59
CA GLU A 95 -17.42 -10.77 14.79
C GLU A 95 -16.97 -12.19 15.13
N GLN A 96 -16.69 -13.03 14.13
CA GLN A 96 -16.16 -14.38 14.31
C GLN A 96 -14.67 -14.40 14.64
N THR A 97 -13.91 -13.42 14.18
CA THR A 97 -12.44 -13.43 14.31
C THR A 97 -11.96 -12.71 15.56
N LEU A 98 -12.61 -11.59 15.94
CA LEU A 98 -12.13 -10.76 17.05
C LEU A 98 -12.63 -11.28 18.39
N THR A 99 -11.69 -11.65 19.26
CA THR A 99 -11.98 -12.03 20.65
C THR A 99 -11.95 -10.82 21.57
N ILE A 100 -13.00 -10.00 21.53
CA ILE A 100 -13.12 -8.79 22.35
C ILE A 100 -14.15 -9.02 23.45
N ASN A 101 -13.66 -9.25 24.67
CA ASN A 101 -14.50 -9.42 25.86
C ASN A 101 -14.99 -8.06 26.37
N ARG A 102 -16.06 -7.55 25.77
CA ARG A 102 -16.66 -6.29 26.16
C ARG A 102 -18.19 -6.39 26.09
N ILE A 103 -18.86 -6.01 27.18
CA ILE A 103 -20.30 -5.85 27.18
C ILE A 103 -20.65 -4.59 26.37
N PRO A 104 -21.43 -4.69 25.30
CA PRO A 104 -21.83 -3.53 24.52
C PRO A 104 -22.80 -2.66 25.32
N ARG A 105 -22.47 -1.37 25.46
CA ARG A 105 -23.36 -0.39 26.10
C ARG A 105 -23.93 0.60 25.08
N VAL A 106 -23.06 1.17 24.24
CA VAL A 106 -23.40 2.19 23.22
C VAL A 106 -23.21 1.64 21.83
N MET A 107 -22.12 0.89 21.61
CA MET A 107 -21.76 0.31 20.32
C MET A 107 -21.16 -1.08 20.54
N HIS A 108 -21.40 -1.98 19.57
CA HIS A 108 -20.71 -3.26 19.49
C HIS A 108 -19.25 -3.09 19.04
N ALA A 109 -18.41 -4.10 19.31
CA ALA A 109 -16.99 -4.07 18.95
C ALA A 109 -16.79 -3.83 17.44
N TYR A 110 -17.59 -4.48 16.59
CA TYR A 110 -17.60 -4.26 15.15
C TYR A 110 -17.80 -2.78 14.77
N GLN A 111 -18.79 -2.12 15.38
CA GLN A 111 -19.09 -0.72 15.10
C GLN A 111 -17.92 0.22 15.49
N PHE A 112 -17.23 -0.07 16.62
CA PHE A 112 -16.02 0.67 16.99
C PHE A 112 -14.90 0.47 15.96
N ILE A 113 -14.63 -0.76 15.55
CA ILE A 113 -13.63 -1.08 14.55
C ILE A 113 -13.96 -0.38 13.23
N LEU A 114 -15.17 -0.56 12.73
CA LEU A 114 -15.60 0.02 11.46
C LEU A 114 -15.55 1.55 11.49
N SER A 115 -16.03 2.19 12.57
CA SER A 115 -16.00 3.66 12.66
C SER A 115 -14.58 4.22 12.67
N MET A 116 -13.62 3.56 13.34
CA MET A 116 -12.22 3.96 13.33
C MET A 116 -11.59 3.76 11.94
N VAL A 117 -11.87 2.64 11.27
CA VAL A 117 -11.38 2.36 9.92
C VAL A 117 -11.94 3.37 8.91
N LEU A 118 -13.24 3.65 8.97
CA LEU A 118 -13.87 4.64 8.09
C LEU A 118 -13.36 6.06 8.36
N ALA A 119 -13.13 6.43 9.62
CA ALA A 119 -12.51 7.72 9.96
C ALA A 119 -11.11 7.85 9.36
N LEU A 120 -10.28 6.82 9.49
CA LEU A 120 -8.94 6.77 8.87
C LEU A 120 -9.05 6.82 7.33
N TYR A 121 -9.99 6.10 6.74
CA TYR A 121 -10.26 6.13 5.30
C TYR A 121 -10.67 7.52 4.81
N ILE A 122 -11.49 8.25 5.58
CA ILE A 122 -11.88 9.65 5.31
C ILE A 122 -10.69 10.61 5.44
N GLY A 123 -9.68 10.29 6.27
CA GLY A 123 -8.50 11.11 6.51
C GLY A 123 -8.39 11.63 7.95
N PHE A 124 -9.22 11.16 8.85
CA PHE A 124 -9.19 11.54 10.26
C PHE A 124 -8.29 10.61 11.07
N SER A 125 -7.01 10.92 11.12
CA SER A 125 -5.99 10.10 11.78
C SER A 125 -5.95 10.22 13.31
N ARG A 126 -6.68 11.17 13.90
CA ARG A 126 -6.69 11.41 15.36
C ARG A 126 -8.05 11.09 15.96
N LEU A 127 -8.08 10.49 17.14
CA LEU A 127 -9.36 10.17 17.81
C LEU A 127 -10.24 11.38 18.09
N ASN A 128 -9.66 12.56 18.35
CA ASN A 128 -10.46 13.78 18.55
C ASN A 128 -11.14 14.28 17.27
N HIS A 129 -10.73 13.81 16.11
CA HIS A 129 -11.40 14.14 14.84
C HIS A 129 -12.76 13.43 14.71
N MET A 130 -13.01 12.36 15.48
CA MET A 130 -14.30 11.65 15.48
C MET A 130 -15.50 12.59 15.75
N ARG A 131 -15.30 13.67 16.48
CA ARG A 131 -16.33 14.69 16.73
C ARG A 131 -16.86 15.36 15.47
N PHE A 132 -16.03 15.50 14.43
CA PHE A 132 -16.41 16.16 13.18
C PHE A 132 -17.33 15.32 12.29
N ILE A 133 -17.36 14.00 12.52
CA ILE A 133 -18.19 13.04 11.79
C ILE A 133 -19.23 12.38 12.67
N ALA A 134 -19.35 12.82 13.92
CA ALA A 134 -20.16 12.12 14.95
C ALA A 134 -21.64 12.00 14.58
N SER A 135 -22.18 12.98 13.85
CA SER A 135 -23.58 13.03 13.43
C SER A 135 -23.72 13.01 11.89
N ASP A 136 -22.67 12.62 11.17
CA ASP A 136 -22.75 12.52 9.70
C ASP A 136 -23.77 11.43 9.30
N PRO A 137 -24.78 11.76 8.46
CA PRO A 137 -25.91 10.88 8.21
C PRO A 137 -25.57 9.63 7.40
N ILE A 138 -24.50 9.64 6.59
CA ILE A 138 -24.07 8.43 5.89
C ILE A 138 -23.28 7.52 6.80
N LEU A 139 -22.40 8.06 7.64
CA LEU A 139 -21.60 7.28 8.57
C LEU A 139 -22.48 6.63 9.64
N THR A 140 -23.37 7.41 10.25
CA THR A 140 -24.32 6.89 11.27
C THR A 140 -25.26 5.86 10.66
N GLY A 141 -25.69 6.05 9.41
CA GLY A 141 -26.50 5.08 8.67
C GLY A 141 -25.77 3.75 8.39
N ILE A 142 -24.48 3.80 8.01
CA ILE A 142 -23.64 2.61 7.82
C ILE A 142 -23.46 1.86 9.15
N LEU A 143 -23.22 2.58 10.22
CA LEU A 143 -23.00 2.03 11.56
C LEU A 143 -24.29 1.62 12.28
N LYS A 144 -25.45 2.03 11.78
CA LYS A 144 -26.77 1.81 12.38
C LYS A 144 -26.85 2.35 13.82
N ILE A 145 -26.42 3.59 14.02
CA ILE A 145 -26.42 4.33 15.29
C ILE A 145 -26.92 5.75 15.06
N ASP A 146 -27.36 6.43 16.10
CA ASP A 146 -27.83 7.82 16.01
C ASP A 146 -26.67 8.81 15.94
N HIS A 147 -25.61 8.58 16.71
CA HIS A 147 -24.40 9.40 16.71
C HIS A 147 -23.20 8.62 17.27
N LEU A 148 -22.00 9.04 16.90
CA LEU A 148 -20.78 8.45 17.46
C LEU A 148 -20.58 8.91 18.92
N PRO A 149 -20.08 8.02 19.79
CA PRO A 149 -19.73 8.40 21.15
C PRO A 149 -18.53 9.35 21.19
N PRO A 150 -18.30 10.03 22.32
CA PRO A 150 -17.15 10.92 22.51
C PRO A 150 -15.81 10.22 22.32
N GLN A 151 -14.77 10.99 21.95
CA GLN A 151 -13.39 10.51 21.80
C GLN A 151 -12.91 9.64 22.96
N SER A 152 -13.25 9.98 24.20
CA SER A 152 -12.86 9.21 25.40
C SER A 152 -13.36 7.77 25.38
N THR A 153 -14.49 7.51 24.73
CA THR A 153 -15.06 6.16 24.57
C THR A 153 -14.26 5.36 23.55
N PHE A 154 -13.86 5.96 22.43
CA PHE A 154 -12.94 5.35 21.44
C PHE A 154 -11.58 5.07 22.06
N TRP A 155 -11.06 6.02 22.84
CA TRP A 155 -9.79 5.82 23.54
C TRP A 155 -9.88 4.63 24.52
N ARG A 156 -10.94 4.58 25.38
CA ARG A 156 -11.16 3.43 26.29
C ARG A 156 -11.32 2.12 25.54
N PHE A 157 -12.01 2.12 24.39
CA PHE A 157 -12.13 0.94 23.55
C PHE A 157 -10.74 0.49 23.05
N LEU A 158 -9.96 1.38 22.45
CA LEU A 158 -8.62 1.05 21.95
C LEU A 158 -7.68 0.55 23.06
N MET A 159 -7.80 1.13 24.26
CA MET A 159 -7.02 0.73 25.44
C MET A 159 -7.44 -0.62 26.01
N SER A 160 -8.66 -1.09 25.76
CA SER A 160 -9.14 -2.40 26.20
C SER A 160 -8.72 -3.56 25.28
N LEU A 161 -8.20 -3.25 24.08
CA LEU A 161 -7.77 -4.27 23.14
C LEU A 161 -6.44 -4.90 23.58
N HIS A 162 -6.39 -6.23 23.64
CA HIS A 162 -5.17 -6.96 23.97
C HIS A 162 -4.23 -7.13 22.75
N ALA A 163 -2.99 -7.56 22.98
CA ALA A 163 -1.96 -7.68 21.94
C ALA A 163 -2.31 -8.66 20.81
N GLY A 164 -3.15 -9.66 21.07
CA GLY A 164 -3.59 -10.64 20.06
C GLY A 164 -4.51 -10.04 18.99
N ILE A 165 -5.18 -8.91 19.26
CA ILE A 165 -6.11 -8.28 18.32
C ILE A 165 -5.40 -7.87 17.02
N GLY A 166 -4.16 -7.39 17.10
CA GLY A 166 -3.39 -7.05 15.90
C GLY A 166 -3.23 -8.22 14.93
N LYS A 167 -2.99 -9.42 15.43
CA LYS A 167 -2.91 -10.65 14.61
C LYS A 167 -4.28 -11.04 14.05
N GLN A 168 -5.35 -10.86 14.83
CA GLN A 168 -6.71 -11.13 14.38
C GLN A 168 -7.13 -10.15 13.28
N LEU A 169 -6.75 -8.86 13.38
CA LEU A 169 -6.96 -7.88 12.32
C LEU A 169 -6.18 -8.21 11.04
N LEU A 170 -4.97 -8.75 11.15
CA LEU A 170 -4.23 -9.28 10.00
C LEU A 170 -4.95 -10.48 9.37
N SER A 171 -5.48 -11.39 10.18
CA SER A 171 -6.28 -12.53 9.69
C SER A 171 -7.54 -12.06 8.94
N ILE A 172 -8.22 -11.04 9.44
CA ILE A 172 -9.35 -10.41 8.75
C ILE A 172 -8.92 -9.84 7.40
N GLN A 173 -7.81 -9.09 7.35
CA GLN A 173 -7.30 -8.51 6.11
C GLN A 173 -6.91 -9.58 5.08
N ARG A 174 -6.30 -10.69 5.52
CA ARG A 174 -6.00 -11.84 4.67
C ARG A 174 -7.29 -12.41 4.06
N GLN A 175 -8.29 -12.74 4.87
CA GLN A 175 -9.55 -13.31 4.40
C GLN A 175 -10.31 -12.34 3.48
N MET A 176 -10.29 -11.04 3.80
CA MET A 176 -10.87 -10.01 2.93
C MET A 176 -10.16 -9.97 1.57
N ARG A 177 -8.82 -10.06 1.53
CA ARG A 177 -8.05 -10.12 0.28
C ARG A 177 -8.47 -11.31 -0.56
N GLU A 178 -8.56 -12.50 0.03
CA GLU A 178 -9.02 -13.70 -0.67
C GLU A 178 -10.42 -13.52 -1.29
N ARG A 179 -11.36 -12.91 -0.53
CA ARG A 179 -12.70 -12.59 -1.02
C ARG A 179 -12.69 -11.55 -2.14
N VAL A 180 -11.89 -10.48 -1.98
CA VAL A 180 -11.74 -9.44 -3.01
C VAL A 180 -11.13 -10.01 -4.28
N TRP A 181 -10.04 -10.78 -4.19
CA TRP A 181 -9.40 -11.38 -5.36
C TRP A 181 -10.34 -12.32 -6.10
N SER A 182 -11.09 -13.14 -5.37
CA SER A 182 -12.11 -14.00 -5.96
C SER A 182 -13.20 -13.17 -6.67
N ALA A 183 -13.84 -12.23 -5.96
CA ALA A 183 -14.93 -11.42 -6.50
C ALA A 183 -14.49 -10.49 -7.64
N ALA A 184 -13.30 -9.91 -7.53
CA ALA A 184 -12.72 -9.05 -8.58
C ALA A 184 -12.03 -9.84 -9.70
N ASN A 185 -12.10 -11.18 -9.70
CA ASN A 185 -11.44 -12.05 -10.68
C ASN A 185 -9.94 -11.73 -10.85
N ILE A 186 -9.22 -11.56 -9.73
CA ILE A 186 -7.76 -11.39 -9.73
C ILE A 186 -7.11 -12.78 -9.80
N ARG A 187 -6.33 -13.03 -10.85
CA ARG A 187 -5.70 -14.31 -11.16
C ARG A 187 -4.18 -14.19 -11.26
N LEU A 188 -3.57 -13.48 -10.30
CA LEU A 188 -2.12 -13.35 -10.25
C LEU A 188 -1.49 -14.64 -9.76
N LYS A 189 -0.84 -15.38 -10.66
CA LYS A 189 -0.04 -16.57 -10.34
C LYS A 189 1.34 -16.21 -9.80
N SER A 190 1.84 -15.06 -10.15
CA SER A 190 3.12 -14.52 -9.72
C SER A 190 2.92 -13.18 -9.04
N VAL A 191 3.55 -12.97 -7.89
CA VAL A 191 3.52 -11.71 -7.15
C VAL A 191 4.92 -11.30 -6.70
N THR A 192 5.12 -9.99 -6.61
CA THR A 192 6.34 -9.40 -6.06
C THR A 192 6.06 -8.82 -4.68
N LEU A 193 6.80 -9.27 -3.68
CA LEU A 193 6.76 -8.75 -2.32
C LEU A 193 7.83 -7.68 -2.13
N ASP A 194 7.39 -6.46 -1.84
CA ASP A 194 8.27 -5.37 -1.44
C ASP A 194 8.24 -5.23 0.07
N THR A 195 9.36 -5.54 0.72
CA THR A 195 9.50 -5.43 2.17
C THR A 195 10.41 -4.28 2.53
N ASP A 196 9.96 -3.45 3.48
CA ASP A 196 10.71 -2.29 3.94
C ASP A 196 10.39 -1.92 5.39
N THR A 197 11.22 -1.05 5.98
CA THR A 197 11.01 -0.45 7.29
C THR A 197 10.81 1.05 7.16
N THR A 198 10.08 1.64 8.10
CA THR A 198 9.96 3.09 8.19
C THR A 198 10.23 3.57 9.62
N VAL A 199 10.51 4.85 9.79
CA VAL A 199 10.79 5.43 11.10
C VAL A 199 9.71 6.43 11.48
N HIS A 200 9.01 6.16 12.58
CA HIS A 200 8.03 7.07 13.15
C HIS A 200 8.64 7.78 14.35
N THR A 201 9.02 9.03 14.18
CA THR A 201 9.55 9.86 15.30
C THR A 201 8.46 10.11 16.34
N LEU A 202 8.80 9.91 17.61
CA LEU A 202 7.90 10.10 18.74
C LEU A 202 8.21 11.39 19.49
N TYR A 203 7.18 12.20 19.68
CA TYR A 203 7.28 13.49 20.37
C TYR A 203 6.72 13.47 21.79
N GLY A 204 6.15 12.35 22.22
CA GLY A 204 5.52 12.17 23.52
C GLY A 204 6.14 11.06 24.37
N LYS A 205 5.39 10.65 25.39
CA LYS A 205 5.79 9.59 26.33
C LYS A 205 5.32 8.19 25.91
N GLN A 206 5.31 7.90 24.61
CA GLN A 206 4.87 6.60 24.09
C GLN A 206 5.81 5.48 24.58
N MET A 207 5.21 4.42 25.13
CA MET A 207 5.91 3.22 25.56
C MET A 207 6.49 2.46 24.37
N GLY A 208 7.62 1.79 24.55
CA GLY A 208 8.29 1.02 23.49
C GLY A 208 9.15 1.86 22.53
N GLY A 209 9.06 3.20 22.59
CA GLY A 209 9.92 4.07 21.81
C GLY A 209 11.39 4.00 22.25
N ARG A 210 12.32 3.84 21.31
CA ARG A 210 13.76 3.76 21.55
C ARG A 210 14.51 4.88 20.83
N LYS A 211 15.62 5.33 21.41
CA LYS A 211 16.61 6.17 20.74
C LYS A 211 17.52 5.25 19.93
N SER A 212 17.26 5.11 18.64
CA SER A 212 18.02 4.28 17.72
C SER A 212 18.16 5.02 16.39
N TYR A 213 18.33 4.28 15.28
CA TYR A 213 18.48 4.87 13.95
C TYR A 213 17.27 5.73 13.61
N ASN A 214 17.47 7.04 13.53
CA ASN A 214 16.48 8.02 13.09
C ASN A 214 17.20 9.14 12.32
N PRO A 215 17.38 8.97 11.00
CA PRO A 215 18.18 9.89 10.20
C PRO A 215 17.60 11.30 10.14
N LYS A 216 16.27 11.43 10.16
CA LYS A 216 15.59 12.74 10.11
C LYS A 216 15.64 13.51 11.43
N HIS A 217 15.68 12.81 12.56
CA HIS A 217 15.63 13.40 13.90
C HIS A 217 16.58 12.66 14.85
N LYS A 218 17.89 12.85 14.67
CA LYS A 218 18.95 12.21 15.50
C LYS A 218 18.67 12.39 16.99
N GLY A 219 18.78 11.30 17.76
CA GLY A 219 18.58 11.31 19.22
C GLY A 219 17.12 11.32 19.70
N LYS A 220 16.13 11.48 18.83
CA LYS A 220 14.71 11.34 19.20
C LYS A 220 14.32 9.86 19.31
N LYS A 221 13.37 9.57 20.21
CA LYS A 221 12.74 8.24 20.26
C LYS A 221 11.92 7.99 19.01
N SER A 222 11.89 6.74 18.56
CA SER A 222 11.09 6.33 17.40
C SER A 222 10.50 4.94 17.58
N TYR A 223 9.52 4.63 16.73
CA TYR A 223 9.16 3.27 16.35
C TYR A 223 9.76 2.98 14.97
N GLN A 224 10.01 1.68 14.70
CA GLN A 224 10.44 1.19 13.39
C GLN A 224 9.50 0.10 12.90
N PRO A 225 8.34 0.44 12.33
CA PRO A 225 7.47 -0.53 11.71
C PRO A 225 8.16 -1.24 10.54
N MET A 226 7.80 -2.49 10.34
CA MET A 226 8.20 -3.31 9.20
C MET A 226 6.93 -3.69 8.44
N LEU A 227 6.94 -3.48 7.11
CA LEU A 227 5.77 -3.66 6.25
C LEU A 227 6.15 -4.43 4.99
N THR A 228 5.20 -5.21 4.48
CA THR A 228 5.31 -5.87 3.17
C THR A 228 4.07 -5.56 2.33
N PHE A 229 4.29 -5.21 1.07
CA PHE A 229 3.25 -4.93 0.08
C PHE A 229 3.38 -5.90 -1.11
N ILE A 230 2.27 -6.16 -1.79
CA ILE A 230 2.26 -6.76 -3.13
C ILE A 230 2.45 -5.64 -4.14
N ALA A 231 3.49 -5.71 -4.97
CA ALA A 231 3.82 -4.65 -5.91
C ALA A 231 2.74 -4.46 -6.99
N GLU A 232 2.10 -5.53 -7.45
CA GLU A 232 1.12 -5.53 -8.54
C GLU A 232 -0.20 -4.89 -8.13
N THR A 233 -0.73 -5.26 -6.95
CA THR A 233 -2.02 -4.76 -6.44
C THR A 233 -1.89 -3.58 -5.48
N ARG A 234 -0.67 -3.26 -5.07
CA ARG A 234 -0.34 -2.22 -4.08
C ARG A 234 -0.88 -2.50 -2.67
N GLU A 235 -1.44 -3.70 -2.44
CA GLU A 235 -2.00 -4.08 -1.16
C GLU A 235 -0.93 -4.26 -0.09
N TYR A 236 -1.22 -3.76 1.11
CA TYR A 236 -0.49 -4.16 2.30
C TYR A 236 -0.80 -5.62 2.63
N VAL A 237 0.24 -6.43 2.79
CA VAL A 237 0.15 -7.87 3.08
C VAL A 237 0.22 -8.15 4.57
N THR A 238 1.31 -7.75 5.17
CA THR A 238 1.61 -7.92 6.59
C THR A 238 2.56 -6.85 7.10
N GLY A 239 2.56 -6.66 8.40
CA GLY A 239 3.49 -5.77 9.08
C GLY A 239 3.19 -5.66 10.56
N GLU A 240 4.13 -5.10 11.27
CA GLU A 240 4.00 -4.87 12.70
C GLU A 240 4.59 -3.53 13.13
N LEU A 241 3.93 -2.86 14.07
CA LEU A 241 4.53 -1.77 14.80
C LEU A 241 5.58 -2.37 15.73
N ARG A 242 6.81 -1.87 15.63
CA ARG A 242 7.95 -2.31 16.44
C ARG A 242 8.50 -1.15 17.27
N ASN A 243 9.20 -1.50 18.34
CA ASN A 243 10.04 -0.51 19.05
C ASN A 243 11.06 0.11 18.07
N GLY A 244 11.73 1.17 18.49
CA GLY A 244 12.70 1.87 17.64
C GLY A 244 14.01 1.11 17.38
N ASP A 245 14.19 -0.10 17.91
CA ASP A 245 15.42 -0.87 17.73
C ASP A 245 15.45 -1.51 16.34
N ARG A 246 16.67 -1.66 15.78
CA ARG A 246 16.88 -2.39 14.53
C ARG A 246 16.33 -3.82 14.66
N PRO A 247 15.64 -4.37 13.65
CA PRO A 247 15.15 -5.75 13.71
C PRO A 247 16.30 -6.75 13.80
N THR A 248 16.12 -7.78 14.62
CA THR A 248 17.02 -8.94 14.63
C THR A 248 16.75 -9.83 13.43
N GLY A 249 17.74 -10.64 12.99
CA GLY A 249 17.56 -11.59 11.88
C GLY A 249 16.36 -12.52 12.08
N LYS A 250 16.16 -13.03 13.32
CA LYS A 250 14.98 -13.85 13.66
C LYS A 250 13.63 -13.11 13.48
N GLN A 251 13.58 -11.81 13.77
CA GLN A 251 12.38 -11.01 13.56
C GLN A 251 12.12 -10.78 12.08
N VAL A 252 13.18 -10.52 11.31
CA VAL A 252 13.11 -10.40 9.85
C VAL A 252 12.62 -11.71 9.23
N ALA A 253 13.20 -12.84 9.58
CA ALA A 253 12.79 -14.16 9.08
C ALA A 253 11.30 -14.43 9.35
N ARG A 254 10.87 -14.25 10.61
CA ARG A 254 9.45 -14.43 10.97
C ARG A 254 8.51 -13.54 10.17
N HIS A 255 8.91 -12.30 9.90
CA HIS A 255 8.11 -11.38 9.09
C HIS A 255 7.99 -11.85 7.63
N ILE A 256 9.09 -12.32 7.03
CA ILE A 256 9.11 -12.88 5.67
C ILE A 256 8.25 -14.15 5.61
N GLU A 257 8.42 -15.08 6.55
CA GLU A 257 7.60 -16.29 6.62
C GLU A 257 6.10 -15.97 6.73
N GLU A 258 5.75 -14.97 7.53
CA GLU A 258 4.36 -14.51 7.66
C GLU A 258 3.86 -13.89 6.35
N ALA A 259 4.66 -13.07 5.66
CA ALA A 259 4.30 -12.45 4.39
C ALA A 259 3.98 -13.51 3.33
N VAL A 260 4.82 -14.55 3.23
CA VAL A 260 4.59 -15.68 2.31
C VAL A 260 3.34 -16.47 2.70
N ARG A 261 3.17 -16.77 3.99
CA ARG A 261 2.07 -17.60 4.51
C ARG A 261 0.68 -17.01 4.27
N VAL A 262 0.57 -15.68 4.24
CA VAL A 262 -0.72 -14.97 4.12
C VAL A 262 -1.10 -14.60 2.69
N LEU A 263 -0.33 -15.02 1.70
CA LEU A 263 -0.69 -14.84 0.29
C LEU A 263 -1.90 -15.71 -0.09
N PRO A 264 -2.71 -15.26 -1.06
CA PRO A 264 -3.79 -16.08 -1.63
C PRO A 264 -3.26 -17.36 -2.27
N GLY A 265 -4.03 -18.45 -2.13
CA GLY A 265 -3.62 -19.77 -2.63
C GLY A 265 -3.48 -19.90 -4.16
N VAL A 266 -3.92 -18.88 -4.92
CA VAL A 266 -3.73 -18.80 -6.38
C VAL A 266 -2.29 -18.43 -6.77
N VAL A 267 -1.51 -17.91 -5.84
CA VAL A 267 -0.12 -17.49 -6.07
C VAL A 267 0.78 -18.72 -6.10
N GLU A 268 1.47 -18.92 -7.23
CA GLU A 268 2.35 -20.06 -7.50
C GLU A 268 3.83 -19.66 -7.40
N SER A 269 4.16 -18.42 -7.80
CA SER A 269 5.53 -17.89 -7.82
C SER A 269 5.63 -16.60 -7.02
N ILE A 270 6.65 -16.50 -6.18
CA ILE A 270 6.86 -15.34 -5.30
C ILE A 270 8.22 -14.74 -5.60
N PHE A 271 8.23 -13.47 -5.97
CA PHE A 271 9.44 -12.65 -6.07
C PHE A 271 9.50 -11.73 -4.84
N ALA A 272 10.71 -11.39 -4.40
CA ALA A 272 10.89 -10.55 -3.23
C ALA A 272 12.03 -9.54 -3.43
N ARG A 273 11.79 -8.30 -3.01
CA ARG A 273 12.78 -7.23 -3.04
C ARG A 273 12.88 -6.61 -1.66
N ALA A 274 14.11 -6.41 -1.20
CA ALA A 274 14.33 -5.79 0.09
C ALA A 274 15.60 -4.92 0.10
N ASP A 275 15.65 -3.95 1.01
CA ASP A 275 16.80 -3.08 1.19
C ASP A 275 17.90 -3.76 2.03
N SER A 276 18.99 -3.04 2.26
CA SER A 276 20.13 -3.51 3.05
C SER A 276 19.79 -3.78 4.53
N GLY A 277 18.66 -3.30 5.01
CA GLY A 277 18.14 -3.61 6.35
C GLY A 277 17.83 -5.10 6.53
N PHE A 278 17.49 -5.76 5.42
CA PHE A 278 17.14 -7.19 5.34
C PHE A 278 18.32 -8.08 4.93
N TYR A 279 19.52 -7.52 4.74
CA TYR A 279 20.70 -8.29 4.41
C TYR A 279 21.23 -9.05 5.63
N CYS A 280 20.68 -10.24 5.85
CA CYS A 280 21.10 -11.18 6.89
C CYS A 280 20.79 -12.62 6.48
N TRP A 281 21.49 -13.59 7.09
CA TRP A 281 21.32 -14.99 6.77
C TRP A 281 19.91 -15.50 6.99
N GLU A 282 19.30 -15.10 8.09
CA GLU A 282 17.94 -15.51 8.44
C GLU A 282 16.89 -15.04 7.44
N ALA A 283 17.08 -13.87 6.82
CA ALA A 283 16.20 -13.40 5.75
C ALA A 283 16.30 -14.29 4.51
N VAL A 284 17.53 -14.60 4.09
CA VAL A 284 17.80 -15.47 2.94
C VAL A 284 17.22 -16.86 3.16
N GLN A 285 17.43 -17.43 4.34
CA GLN A 285 16.83 -18.73 4.72
C GLN A 285 15.29 -18.70 4.65
N ALA A 286 14.67 -17.61 5.13
CA ALA A 286 13.22 -17.48 5.12
C ALA A 286 12.67 -17.39 3.68
N TYR A 287 13.35 -16.66 2.80
CA TYR A 287 12.99 -16.60 1.37
C TYR A 287 13.14 -17.98 0.70
N GLU A 288 14.23 -18.69 0.95
CA GLU A 288 14.43 -20.03 0.40
C GLU A 288 13.38 -21.03 0.89
N LYS A 289 13.12 -21.04 2.19
CA LYS A 289 12.06 -21.86 2.80
C LYS A 289 10.70 -21.58 2.18
N GLY A 290 10.43 -20.31 1.87
CA GLY A 290 9.23 -19.84 1.18
C GLY A 290 9.26 -20.07 -0.33
N LYS A 291 10.32 -20.67 -0.90
CA LYS A 291 10.55 -20.85 -2.35
C LYS A 291 10.44 -19.53 -3.12
N CYS A 292 10.91 -18.43 -2.51
CA CYS A 292 10.90 -17.13 -3.13
C CYS A 292 12.14 -16.90 -3.98
N HIS A 293 11.95 -16.26 -5.11
CA HIS A 293 13.01 -15.62 -5.88
C HIS A 293 13.29 -14.24 -5.26
N PHE A 294 14.50 -13.98 -4.81
CA PHE A 294 14.77 -12.74 -4.09
C PHE A 294 15.96 -11.96 -4.64
N ILE A 295 15.93 -10.65 -4.42
CA ILE A 295 17.05 -9.74 -4.59
C ILE A 295 17.09 -8.74 -3.43
N ILE A 296 18.23 -8.67 -2.74
CA ILE A 296 18.45 -7.83 -1.56
C ILE A 296 19.70 -6.99 -1.76
N VAL A 297 19.65 -5.70 -1.41
CA VAL A 297 20.87 -4.87 -1.38
C VAL A 297 21.81 -5.38 -0.30
N ALA A 298 23.02 -5.72 -0.67
CA ALA A 298 24.06 -6.17 0.25
C ALA A 298 24.64 -4.99 1.04
N ARG A 299 24.96 -5.23 2.32
CA ARG A 299 25.76 -4.28 3.09
C ARG A 299 27.22 -4.42 2.73
N LYS A 300 27.87 -3.31 2.52
CA LYS A 300 29.31 -3.26 2.32
C LYS A 300 30.03 -3.72 3.59
N THR A 301 30.83 -4.76 3.50
CA THR A 301 31.73 -5.25 4.55
C THR A 301 33.13 -5.28 3.98
N SER A 302 34.18 -5.23 4.83
CA SER A 302 35.58 -5.26 4.37
C SER A 302 35.84 -6.44 3.44
N ARG A 303 35.35 -7.64 3.76
CA ARG A 303 35.50 -8.83 2.93
C ARG A 303 34.75 -8.74 1.60
N LEU A 304 33.56 -8.11 1.58
CA LEU A 304 32.84 -7.90 0.33
C LEU A 304 33.58 -6.88 -0.56
N VAL A 305 34.18 -5.85 0.05
CA VAL A 305 35.03 -4.88 -0.67
C VAL A 305 36.28 -5.56 -1.26
N GLU A 306 36.91 -6.51 -0.55
CA GLU A 306 38.00 -7.33 -1.07
C GLU A 306 37.56 -8.12 -2.33
N GLN A 307 36.36 -8.72 -2.30
CA GLN A 307 35.81 -9.40 -3.48
C GLN A 307 35.56 -8.43 -4.66
N LEU A 308 35.03 -7.24 -4.39
CA LEU A 308 34.81 -6.21 -5.42
C LEU A 308 36.12 -5.74 -6.05
N ASN A 309 37.18 -5.62 -5.24
CA ASN A 309 38.51 -5.23 -5.76
C ASN A 309 39.19 -6.34 -6.60
N ALA A 310 38.87 -7.60 -6.31
CA ALA A 310 39.38 -8.75 -7.05
C ALA A 310 38.53 -9.14 -8.27
N ALA A 311 37.30 -8.59 -8.36
CA ALA A 311 36.37 -8.93 -9.43
C ALA A 311 36.80 -8.37 -10.79
N GLN A 312 36.41 -9.09 -11.84
CA GLN A 312 36.55 -8.59 -13.22
C GLN A 312 35.32 -7.75 -13.57
N TRP A 313 35.57 -6.51 -13.93
CA TRP A 313 34.51 -5.55 -14.25
C TRP A 313 34.36 -5.42 -15.77
N GLU A 314 33.11 -5.31 -16.22
CA GLU A 314 32.75 -5.09 -17.62
C GLU A 314 31.86 -3.84 -17.73
N SER A 315 31.84 -3.23 -18.90
CA SER A 315 30.96 -2.08 -19.16
C SER A 315 29.51 -2.44 -18.96
N SER A 316 28.73 -1.52 -18.38
CA SER A 316 27.29 -1.70 -18.06
C SER A 316 26.40 -0.81 -18.95
N PRO A 317 26.28 -1.08 -20.25
CA PRO A 317 25.59 -0.19 -21.19
C PRO A 317 24.08 -0.10 -21.00
N ASN A 318 23.51 -1.05 -20.29
CA ASN A 318 22.06 -1.17 -20.07
C ASN A 318 21.60 -0.72 -18.69
N THR A 319 22.50 -0.25 -17.82
CA THR A 319 22.18 0.34 -16.52
C THR A 319 22.59 1.80 -16.45
N ASP A 320 22.39 2.43 -15.31
CA ASP A 320 22.88 3.77 -15.00
C ASP A 320 24.32 3.77 -14.46
N ALA A 321 24.92 2.58 -14.28
CA ALA A 321 26.28 2.40 -13.79
C ALA A 321 27.30 2.41 -14.95
N ASP A 322 28.56 2.74 -14.64
CA ASP A 322 29.65 2.71 -15.62
C ASP A 322 30.06 1.28 -15.90
N GLU A 323 30.14 0.45 -14.86
CA GLU A 323 30.58 -0.93 -14.98
C GLU A 323 29.76 -1.84 -14.03
N GLN A 324 29.75 -3.12 -14.39
CA GLN A 324 29.08 -4.19 -13.66
C GLN A 324 29.97 -5.42 -13.52
N CYS A 325 29.72 -6.21 -12.49
CA CYS A 325 30.29 -7.55 -12.37
C CYS A 325 29.37 -8.47 -11.59
N GLU A 326 29.61 -9.77 -11.70
CA GLU A 326 28.99 -10.79 -10.86
C GLU A 326 30.02 -11.77 -10.33
N PHE A 327 29.73 -12.30 -9.15
CA PHE A 327 30.59 -13.32 -8.52
C PHE A 327 29.80 -14.13 -7.49
N PHE A 328 30.28 -15.33 -7.20
CA PHE A 328 29.73 -16.10 -6.09
C PHE A 328 30.54 -15.83 -4.83
N TYR A 329 29.85 -15.48 -3.77
CA TYR A 329 30.48 -15.15 -2.50
C TYR A 329 29.68 -15.70 -1.31
N GLN A 330 30.39 -16.24 -0.32
CA GLN A 330 29.81 -16.71 0.92
C GLN A 330 30.16 -15.73 2.07
N PRO A 331 29.19 -14.90 2.50
CA PRO A 331 29.40 -14.02 3.64
C PRO A 331 29.69 -14.81 4.92
N ARG A 332 30.45 -14.21 5.84
CA ARG A 332 30.73 -14.85 7.13
C ARG A 332 29.44 -15.17 7.88
N GLY A 333 29.30 -16.42 8.33
CA GLY A 333 28.11 -16.91 9.04
C GLY A 333 26.98 -17.37 8.15
N TRP A 334 27.16 -17.38 6.82
CA TRP A 334 26.24 -18.01 5.88
C TRP A 334 26.69 -19.44 5.56
N ASN A 335 25.74 -20.34 5.30
CA ASN A 335 26.03 -21.76 5.10
C ASN A 335 26.45 -22.10 3.67
N LYS A 336 26.17 -21.21 2.70
CA LYS A 336 26.55 -21.40 1.28
C LYS A 336 26.84 -20.07 0.61
N ALA A 337 27.48 -20.13 -0.56
CA ALA A 337 27.68 -18.99 -1.44
C ALA A 337 26.39 -18.67 -2.22
N TYR A 338 26.21 -17.40 -2.50
CA TYR A 338 25.16 -16.87 -3.35
C TYR A 338 25.76 -16.04 -4.49
N ARG A 339 24.96 -15.79 -5.51
CA ARG A 339 25.29 -14.88 -6.59
C ARG A 339 25.18 -13.44 -6.08
N PHE A 340 26.25 -12.67 -6.26
CA PHE A 340 26.30 -11.24 -6.00
C PHE A 340 26.42 -10.51 -7.32
N LEU A 341 25.60 -9.48 -7.50
CA LEU A 341 25.63 -8.55 -8.61
C LEU A 341 26.16 -7.22 -8.10
N ALA A 342 27.12 -6.65 -8.76
CA ALA A 342 27.68 -5.37 -8.35
C ALA A 342 27.71 -4.38 -9.49
N LEU A 343 27.38 -3.15 -9.19
CA LEU A 343 27.48 -1.98 -10.05
C LEU A 343 28.48 -1.02 -9.43
N ARG A 344 29.33 -0.39 -10.25
CA ARG A 344 30.18 0.70 -9.81
C ARG A 344 29.98 1.95 -10.65
N TYR A 345 30.13 3.09 -9.99
CA TYR A 345 29.96 4.42 -10.53
C TYR A 345 31.22 5.22 -10.24
N GLU A 346 31.79 5.87 -11.24
CA GLU A 346 32.87 6.82 -11.01
C GLU A 346 32.39 7.97 -10.14
N LYS A 347 33.23 8.40 -9.20
CA LYS A 347 32.93 9.57 -8.37
C LYS A 347 33.35 10.84 -9.12
N ASP A 348 32.45 11.81 -9.19
CA ASP A 348 32.80 13.13 -9.67
C ASP A 348 33.85 13.78 -8.76
N PRO A 349 34.89 14.44 -9.31
CA PRO A 349 36.01 15.03 -8.55
C PRO A 349 35.61 16.11 -7.52
N GLY A 350 34.33 16.39 -7.31
CA GLY A 350 33.79 17.40 -6.41
C GLY A 350 32.73 16.92 -5.42
N GLU A 351 32.31 15.66 -5.47
CA GLU A 351 31.34 15.11 -4.51
C GLU A 351 31.98 14.90 -3.14
N THR A 352 31.78 15.87 -2.24
CA THR A 352 31.97 15.67 -0.81
C THR A 352 30.76 14.96 -0.25
N GLU A 353 30.81 13.65 -0.09
CA GLU A 353 29.76 12.90 0.60
C GLU A 353 29.63 13.38 2.06
N GLU A 354 28.38 13.59 2.52
CA GLU A 354 28.11 13.66 3.95
C GLU A 354 28.64 12.38 4.61
N VAL A 355 29.60 12.56 5.54
CA VAL A 355 30.34 11.50 6.21
C VAL A 355 29.40 10.58 6.96
N GLU A 356 28.94 9.48 6.35
CA GLU A 356 28.46 8.33 7.09
C GLU A 356 29.67 7.55 7.63
N GLN A 357 29.61 7.20 8.90
CA GLN A 357 30.67 6.64 9.76
C GLN A 357 31.26 5.28 9.28
N TYR A 358 31.07 4.90 8.02
CA TYR A 358 31.50 3.64 7.39
C TYR A 358 32.50 3.80 6.23
N GLN A 359 33.04 5.01 6.03
CA GLN A 359 33.91 5.35 4.90
C GLN A 359 35.36 4.88 5.01
N LEU A 360 35.74 4.06 6.01
CA LEU A 360 37.13 3.64 6.18
C LEU A 360 37.70 2.76 5.07
N PHE A 361 36.88 2.31 4.11
CA PHE A 361 37.27 1.32 3.10
C PHE A 361 36.77 1.62 1.67
N GLU A 362 36.43 2.85 1.34
CA GLU A 362 36.15 3.21 -0.04
C GLU A 362 37.45 3.42 -0.79
N THR A 363 37.59 2.70 -1.92
CA THR A 363 38.60 3.09 -2.91
C THR A 363 38.26 4.49 -3.39
N ARG A 364 39.27 5.37 -3.50
CA ARG A 364 39.09 6.82 -3.77
C ARG A 364 38.30 7.15 -5.06
N SER A 365 38.01 6.17 -5.90
CA SER A 365 37.52 6.38 -7.27
C SER A 365 36.09 5.93 -7.54
N TYR A 366 35.50 5.00 -6.77
CA TYR A 366 34.23 4.39 -7.14
C TYR A 366 33.21 4.32 -5.99
N ARG A 367 31.94 4.50 -6.34
CA ARG A 367 30.78 4.17 -5.51
C ARG A 367 30.19 2.84 -5.97
N TYR A 368 29.90 1.94 -5.05
CA TYR A 368 29.38 0.60 -5.35
C TYR A 368 27.93 0.42 -4.89
N ARG A 369 27.15 -0.29 -5.69
CA ARG A 369 25.85 -0.83 -5.34
C ARG A 369 25.87 -2.33 -5.57
N VAL A 370 25.61 -3.11 -4.52
CA VAL A 370 25.79 -4.57 -4.55
C VAL A 370 24.49 -5.23 -4.14
N PHE A 371 24.14 -6.32 -4.80
CA PHE A 371 22.96 -7.12 -4.53
C PHE A 371 23.35 -8.57 -4.31
N VAL A 372 22.58 -9.26 -3.46
CA VAL A 372 22.60 -10.74 -3.36
C VAL A 372 21.28 -11.27 -3.89
N THR A 373 21.34 -12.36 -4.66
CA THR A 373 20.17 -12.98 -5.28
C THR A 373 20.31 -14.48 -5.42
N ASN A 374 19.17 -15.18 -5.52
CA ASN A 374 19.08 -16.57 -5.97
C ASN A 374 18.48 -16.69 -7.38
N MET A 375 18.33 -15.56 -8.08
CA MET A 375 17.73 -15.54 -9.40
C MET A 375 18.83 -15.66 -10.48
N ASP A 376 18.47 -16.33 -11.56
CA ASP A 376 19.24 -16.36 -12.79
C ASP A 376 18.83 -15.20 -13.72
N GLY A 377 19.64 -14.92 -14.74
CA GLY A 377 19.38 -13.89 -15.74
C GLY A 377 20.43 -12.78 -15.77
N PRO A 378 20.35 -11.87 -16.75
CA PRO A 378 21.29 -10.77 -16.92
C PRO A 378 21.26 -9.77 -15.76
N ILE A 379 22.40 -9.15 -15.47
CA ILE A 379 22.53 -8.19 -14.36
C ILE A 379 21.59 -7.00 -14.55
N ASP A 380 21.52 -6.45 -15.74
CA ASP A 380 20.69 -5.29 -16.09
C ASP A 380 19.19 -5.56 -15.87
N GLU A 381 18.69 -6.76 -16.19
CA GLU A 381 17.30 -7.16 -15.93
C GLU A 381 17.02 -7.26 -14.44
N LEU A 382 17.92 -7.87 -13.67
CA LEU A 382 17.77 -8.04 -12.23
C LEU A 382 17.86 -6.70 -11.49
N VAL A 383 18.75 -5.83 -11.93
CA VAL A 383 18.87 -4.47 -11.40
C VAL A 383 17.63 -3.64 -11.76
N TRP A 384 17.15 -3.74 -12.98
CA TRP A 384 15.88 -3.11 -13.39
C TRP A 384 14.72 -3.61 -12.53
N PHE A 385 14.60 -4.93 -12.33
CA PHE A 385 13.58 -5.52 -11.47
C PHE A 385 13.68 -4.95 -10.05
N TYR A 386 14.88 -4.88 -9.47
CA TYR A 386 15.07 -4.30 -8.15
C TYR A 386 14.66 -2.82 -8.11
N ASN A 387 15.00 -2.05 -9.11
CA ASN A 387 14.73 -0.60 -9.15
C ASN A 387 13.23 -0.27 -9.17
N GLN A 388 12.37 -1.19 -9.60
CA GLN A 388 10.91 -1.04 -9.49
C GLN A 388 10.44 -0.99 -8.02
N ARG A 389 11.29 -1.38 -7.05
CA ARG A 389 11.03 -1.25 -5.60
C ARG A 389 10.85 0.21 -5.15
N ALA A 390 11.33 1.19 -5.89
CA ALA A 390 11.07 2.62 -5.60
C ALA A 390 9.57 2.94 -5.45
N GLY A 391 8.70 2.13 -6.05
CA GLY A 391 7.26 2.18 -5.82
C GLY A 391 6.84 1.92 -4.38
N ALA A 392 7.51 1.01 -3.66
CA ALA A 392 7.17 0.64 -2.29
C ALA A 392 7.39 1.79 -1.29
N GLU A 393 8.41 2.61 -1.48
CA GLU A 393 8.65 3.79 -0.66
C GLU A 393 7.47 4.77 -0.73
N ASN A 394 6.86 4.91 -1.92
CA ASN A 394 5.65 5.71 -2.12
C ASN A 394 4.45 5.12 -1.40
N LEU A 395 4.31 3.77 -1.34
CA LEU A 395 3.22 3.11 -0.61
C LEU A 395 3.36 3.31 0.90
N ILE A 396 4.59 3.26 1.42
CA ILE A 396 4.87 3.56 2.83
C ILE A 396 4.57 5.03 3.13
N LYS A 397 4.99 5.94 2.27
CA LYS A 397 4.71 7.38 2.41
C LYS A 397 3.21 7.66 2.38
N GLU A 398 2.47 7.03 1.48
CA GLU A 398 1.01 7.09 1.41
C GLU A 398 0.37 6.52 2.70
N SER A 399 0.82 5.36 3.16
CA SER A 399 0.33 4.76 4.40
C SER A 399 0.54 5.66 5.62
N ASN A 400 1.72 6.28 5.73
CA ASN A 400 2.06 7.18 6.81
C ASN A 400 1.20 8.46 6.81
N ASN A 401 1.07 9.08 5.65
CA ASN A 401 0.45 10.40 5.51
C ASN A 401 -1.06 10.30 5.35
N ASP A 402 -1.51 9.39 4.50
CA ASP A 402 -2.91 9.36 4.06
C ASP A 402 -3.76 8.37 4.84
N ALA A 403 -3.23 7.19 5.19
CA ALA A 403 -3.95 6.23 6.02
C ALA A 403 -3.78 6.46 7.53
N GLY A 404 -2.94 7.42 7.94
CA GLY A 404 -2.71 7.72 9.35
C GLY A 404 -1.84 6.70 10.08
N LEU A 405 -1.00 5.95 9.36
CA LEU A 405 -0.12 4.94 9.94
C LEU A 405 0.88 5.53 10.94
N ALA A 406 1.39 6.72 10.68
CA ALA A 406 2.31 7.45 11.56
C ALA A 406 1.63 8.06 12.80
N ALA A 407 0.30 7.99 12.91
CA ALA A 407 -0.42 8.47 14.08
C ALA A 407 -0.39 7.41 15.20
N HIS A 408 0.03 7.84 16.39
CA HIS A 408 0.09 7.00 17.58
C HIS A 408 -0.83 7.58 18.67
N PRO A 409 -2.13 7.20 18.68
CA PRO A 409 -3.15 7.87 19.50
C PRO A 409 -3.03 7.61 21.00
N SER A 410 -2.11 6.76 21.43
CA SER A 410 -1.96 6.35 22.81
C SER A 410 -0.50 6.37 23.28
N ASN A 411 -0.32 6.46 24.60
CA ASN A 411 0.98 6.20 25.25
C ASN A 411 1.27 4.69 25.37
N ARG A 412 0.28 3.79 25.28
CA ARG A 412 0.44 2.34 25.35
C ARG A 412 0.83 1.75 24.00
N PHE A 413 1.87 0.93 23.98
CA PHE A 413 2.39 0.30 22.78
C PHE A 413 1.36 -0.62 22.10
N VAL A 414 0.69 -1.47 22.88
CA VAL A 414 -0.33 -2.41 22.35
C VAL A 414 -1.50 -1.68 21.67
N ALA A 415 -1.96 -0.55 22.24
CA ALA A 415 -3.00 0.25 21.61
C ALA A 415 -2.54 0.82 20.25
N ASN A 416 -1.28 1.28 20.17
CA ASN A 416 -0.71 1.76 18.91
C ASN A 416 -0.48 0.62 17.90
N GLN A 417 -0.13 -0.60 18.35
CA GLN A 417 -0.06 -1.78 17.46
C GLN A 417 -1.43 -2.12 16.86
N ASN A 418 -2.49 -2.07 17.65
CA ASN A 418 -3.83 -2.32 17.15
C ASN A 418 -4.28 -1.20 16.20
N HIS A 419 -4.01 0.07 16.54
CA HIS A 419 -4.29 1.20 15.65
C HIS A 419 -3.53 1.11 14.32
N PHE A 420 -2.28 0.65 14.33
CA PHE A 420 -1.49 0.37 13.14
C PHE A 420 -2.22 -0.57 12.17
N GLN A 421 -2.80 -1.65 12.66
CA GLN A 421 -3.55 -2.59 11.82
C GLN A 421 -4.86 -2.00 11.29
N LEU A 422 -5.53 -1.13 12.06
CA LEU A 422 -6.71 -0.41 11.57
C LEU A 422 -6.36 0.59 10.46
N ALA A 423 -5.22 1.26 10.57
CA ALA A 423 -4.72 2.16 9.53
C ALA A 423 -4.41 1.39 8.23
N MET A 424 -3.77 0.23 8.33
CA MET A 424 -3.49 -0.60 7.16
C MET A 424 -4.73 -1.26 6.56
N LEU A 425 -5.75 -1.53 7.36
CA LEU A 425 -7.06 -1.95 6.83
C LEU A 425 -7.73 -0.80 6.05
N ALA A 426 -7.68 0.42 6.57
CA ALA A 426 -8.19 1.60 5.85
C ALA A 426 -7.44 1.85 4.52
N TYR A 427 -6.13 1.64 4.51
CA TYR A 427 -5.31 1.67 3.29
C TYR A 427 -5.77 0.60 2.28
N ASN A 428 -5.92 -0.65 2.73
CA ASN A 428 -6.35 -1.75 1.89
C ASN A 428 -7.77 -1.57 1.31
N LEU A 429 -8.68 -0.88 2.01
CA LEU A 429 -9.99 -0.54 1.45
C LEU A 429 -9.87 0.24 0.13
N ASN A 430 -8.92 1.18 0.04
CA ASN A 430 -8.66 1.91 -1.20
C ASN A 430 -8.16 0.98 -2.30
N CYS A 431 -7.17 0.14 -2.01
CA CYS A 431 -6.63 -0.82 -2.97
C CYS A 431 -7.74 -1.75 -3.50
N TRP A 432 -8.58 -2.29 -2.62
CA TRP A 432 -9.67 -3.18 -3.00
C TRP A 432 -10.74 -2.51 -3.86
N LEU A 433 -11.14 -1.29 -3.52
CA LEU A 433 -12.07 -0.53 -4.37
C LEU A 433 -11.49 -0.25 -5.76
N LEU A 434 -10.19 0.03 -5.86
CA LEU A 434 -9.52 0.24 -7.15
C LEU A 434 -9.54 -1.05 -8.00
N LEU A 435 -9.34 -2.22 -7.39
CA LEU A 435 -9.44 -3.50 -8.09
C LEU A 435 -10.84 -3.73 -8.68
N PHE A 436 -11.91 -3.38 -7.96
CA PHE A 436 -13.28 -3.42 -8.50
C PHE A 436 -13.57 -2.33 -9.53
N ASN A 437 -12.87 -1.20 -9.45
CA ASN A 437 -13.11 -0.04 -10.33
C ASN A 437 -12.28 -0.07 -11.62
N ARG A 438 -11.43 -1.09 -11.83
CA ARG A 438 -10.64 -1.21 -13.05
C ARG A 438 -11.51 -1.36 -14.29
N LYS A 439 -11.00 -0.97 -15.45
CA LYS A 439 -11.64 -1.23 -16.73
C LYS A 439 -11.55 -2.73 -17.07
N SER A 440 -12.44 -3.22 -17.94
CA SER A 440 -12.39 -4.61 -18.43
C SER A 440 -11.09 -4.95 -19.15
N THR A 441 -10.46 -3.97 -19.80
CA THR A 441 -9.16 -4.09 -20.48
C THR A 441 -7.95 -3.99 -19.56
N GLU A 442 -8.14 -3.66 -18.29
CA GLU A 442 -7.05 -3.52 -17.31
C GLU A 442 -6.93 -4.79 -16.47
N THR A 443 -5.72 -5.32 -16.37
CA THR A 443 -5.35 -6.34 -15.39
C THR A 443 -4.96 -5.67 -14.07
N ALA A 444 -4.77 -6.46 -13.00
CA ALA A 444 -4.22 -5.92 -11.75
C ALA A 444 -2.82 -5.30 -11.95
N MET A 445 -2.04 -5.84 -12.88
CA MET A 445 -0.68 -5.35 -13.21
C MET A 445 -0.68 -4.03 -13.98
N THR A 446 -1.68 -3.80 -14.83
CA THR A 446 -1.78 -2.57 -15.65
C THR A 446 -2.58 -1.47 -14.96
N LEU A 447 -3.21 -1.77 -13.82
CA LEU A 447 -4.02 -0.83 -13.07
C LEU A 447 -3.16 0.33 -12.54
N LYS A 448 -3.51 1.55 -12.96
CA LYS A 448 -2.86 2.75 -12.44
C LYS A 448 -3.27 2.99 -11.00
N HIS A 449 -2.31 2.95 -10.09
CA HIS A 449 -2.57 3.26 -8.68
C HIS A 449 -3.08 4.70 -8.52
N THR A 450 -4.13 4.85 -7.71
CA THR A 450 -4.64 6.14 -7.26
C THR A 450 -4.45 6.21 -5.76
N THR A 451 -3.60 7.13 -5.30
CA THR A 451 -3.33 7.28 -3.85
C THR A 451 -4.60 7.58 -3.08
N LEU A 452 -4.62 7.20 -1.81
CA LEU A 452 -5.76 7.41 -0.92
C LEU A 452 -6.17 8.90 -0.85
N ALA A 453 -5.20 9.82 -0.85
CA ALA A 453 -5.47 11.25 -0.92
C ALA A 453 -6.22 11.64 -2.21
N THR A 454 -5.74 11.17 -3.37
CA THR A 454 -6.39 11.42 -4.66
C THR A 454 -7.75 10.71 -4.77
N ALA A 455 -7.85 9.50 -4.25
CA ALA A 455 -9.10 8.75 -4.23
C ALA A 455 -10.19 9.45 -3.42
N ARG A 456 -9.83 10.08 -2.30
CA ARG A 456 -10.77 10.90 -1.51
C ARG A 456 -11.35 12.05 -2.32
N LEU A 457 -10.51 12.79 -3.04
CA LEU A 457 -10.97 13.92 -3.86
C LEU A 457 -11.87 13.46 -5.02
N ARG A 458 -11.56 12.32 -5.61
CA ARG A 458 -12.28 11.83 -6.78
C ARG A 458 -13.54 11.03 -6.43
N PHE A 459 -13.50 10.21 -5.38
CA PHE A 459 -14.51 9.18 -5.15
C PHE A 459 -15.17 9.23 -3.77
N LEU A 460 -14.57 9.92 -2.78
CA LEU A 460 -15.11 9.98 -1.43
C LEU A 460 -15.85 11.27 -1.15
N PHE A 461 -15.23 12.43 -1.42
CA PHE A 461 -15.80 13.73 -1.12
C PHE A 461 -16.85 14.12 -2.16
N ILE A 462 -17.98 13.43 -2.11
CA ILE A 462 -19.13 13.67 -2.99
C ILE A 462 -20.26 14.17 -2.15
N ALA A 463 -20.67 15.42 -2.37
CA ALA A 463 -21.81 16.00 -1.68
C ALA A 463 -23.07 15.17 -1.98
N ALA A 464 -23.75 14.74 -0.92
CA ALA A 464 -24.94 13.92 -1.03
C ALA A 464 -25.98 14.29 0.05
N LYS A 465 -27.23 13.94 -0.22
CA LYS A 465 -28.36 14.05 0.72
C LYS A 465 -28.95 12.67 0.98
N ILE A 466 -29.10 12.32 2.24
CA ILE A 466 -29.78 11.09 2.64
C ILE A 466 -31.27 11.39 2.75
N TRP A 467 -32.09 10.60 2.08
CA TRP A 467 -33.55 10.71 2.12
C TRP A 467 -34.18 9.43 2.64
N ARG A 468 -35.35 9.57 3.28
CA ARG A 468 -36.19 8.44 3.70
C ARG A 468 -37.59 8.70 3.18
N HIS A 469 -38.12 7.70 2.47
CA HIS A 469 -39.49 7.73 1.96
C HIS A 469 -40.07 6.33 1.93
N SER A 470 -41.29 6.15 2.44
CA SER A 470 -42.01 4.85 2.42
C SER A 470 -41.16 3.67 2.93
N GLY A 471 -40.49 3.84 4.07
CA GLY A 471 -39.63 2.81 4.67
C GLY A 471 -38.29 2.56 3.96
N ARG A 472 -38.00 3.25 2.86
CA ARG A 472 -36.75 3.13 2.11
C ARG A 472 -35.83 4.30 2.42
N THR A 473 -34.55 4.00 2.51
CA THR A 473 -33.48 5.02 2.62
C THR A 473 -32.71 5.06 1.30
N GLY A 474 -32.43 6.26 0.80
CA GLY A 474 -31.62 6.43 -0.41
C GLY A 474 -30.65 7.59 -0.27
N VAL A 475 -29.74 7.67 -1.23
CA VAL A 475 -28.69 8.69 -1.31
C VAL A 475 -28.82 9.43 -2.65
N SER A 476 -29.02 10.73 -2.59
CA SER A 476 -29.02 11.61 -3.75
C SER A 476 -27.70 12.37 -3.82
N PHE A 477 -26.92 12.14 -4.85
CA PHE A 477 -25.61 12.76 -5.06
C PHE A 477 -25.72 14.11 -5.80
N SER A 478 -24.70 14.93 -5.68
CA SER A 478 -24.56 16.15 -6.45
C SER A 478 -24.71 15.87 -7.95
N ARG A 479 -25.57 16.65 -8.59
CA ARG A 479 -25.77 16.62 -10.03
C ARG A 479 -24.49 16.95 -10.82
N ASN A 480 -23.57 17.70 -10.22
CA ASN A 480 -22.34 18.20 -10.86
C ASN A 480 -21.14 17.26 -10.66
N TYR A 481 -21.31 16.08 -10.02
CA TYR A 481 -20.21 15.14 -9.86
C TYR A 481 -19.76 14.59 -11.22
N GLU A 482 -18.46 14.75 -11.54
CA GLU A 482 -17.91 14.44 -12.86
C GLU A 482 -17.80 12.94 -13.14
N GLU A 483 -17.43 12.15 -12.15
CA GLU A 483 -17.12 10.72 -12.29
C GLU A 483 -18.36 9.80 -12.14
N LYS A 484 -19.58 10.31 -12.47
CA LYS A 484 -20.84 9.56 -12.31
C LYS A 484 -20.84 8.18 -12.97
N GLY A 485 -20.32 8.11 -14.20
CA GLY A 485 -20.29 6.87 -14.97
C GLY A 485 -19.39 5.82 -14.31
N LEU A 486 -18.24 6.24 -13.79
CA LEU A 486 -17.31 5.37 -13.07
C LEU A 486 -17.92 4.87 -11.75
N PHE A 487 -18.51 5.78 -10.98
CA PHE A 487 -19.19 5.48 -9.72
C PHE A 487 -20.36 4.48 -9.94
N SER A 488 -21.18 4.71 -10.97
CA SER A 488 -22.31 3.84 -11.28
C SER A 488 -21.86 2.43 -11.66
N ARG A 489 -20.83 2.32 -12.50
CA ARG A 489 -20.23 1.01 -12.85
C ARG A 489 -19.68 0.29 -11.62
N LEU A 490 -18.96 1.01 -10.75
CA LEU A 490 -18.45 0.43 -9.50
C LEU A 490 -19.59 -0.10 -8.65
N MET A 491 -20.64 0.70 -8.42
CA MET A 491 -21.81 0.30 -7.63
C MET A 491 -22.54 -0.92 -8.24
N GLU A 492 -22.68 -0.95 -9.57
CA GLU A 492 -23.28 -2.08 -10.27
C GLU A 492 -22.47 -3.37 -10.07
N ARG A 493 -21.14 -3.30 -10.23
CA ARG A 493 -20.24 -4.44 -9.99
C ARG A 493 -20.32 -4.93 -8.54
N LEU A 494 -20.23 -4.03 -7.57
CA LEU A 494 -20.28 -4.40 -6.16
C LEU A 494 -21.63 -5.06 -5.80
N ARG A 495 -22.75 -4.58 -6.34
CA ARG A 495 -24.08 -5.15 -6.10
C ARG A 495 -24.26 -6.54 -6.68
N LYS A 496 -23.54 -6.86 -7.77
CA LYS A 496 -23.56 -8.20 -8.40
C LYS A 496 -22.74 -9.24 -7.64
N ILE A 497 -21.96 -8.86 -6.64
CA ILE A 497 -21.21 -9.82 -5.81
C ILE A 497 -22.21 -10.73 -5.10
N THR A 498 -22.07 -12.04 -5.30
CA THR A 498 -22.83 -13.10 -4.64
C THR A 498 -21.88 -14.05 -3.96
N MET A 499 -22.28 -14.60 -2.83
CA MET A 499 -21.51 -15.59 -2.09
C MET A 499 -22.06 -16.97 -2.46
N ARG A 500 -21.24 -17.87 -3.02
CA ARG A 500 -21.65 -19.22 -3.42
C ARG A 500 -20.85 -20.29 -2.66
N GLY A 501 -21.58 -21.33 -2.22
CA GLY A 501 -21.03 -22.56 -1.66
C GLY A 501 -20.59 -22.50 -0.20
N GLU A 502 -20.25 -23.67 0.37
CA GLU A 502 -19.75 -23.83 1.74
C GLU A 502 -18.41 -23.12 1.99
N ARG A 503 -17.59 -22.98 0.95
CA ARG A 503 -16.44 -22.07 0.95
C ARG A 503 -16.92 -20.76 0.35
N PHE A 504 -16.97 -19.76 1.18
CA PHE A 504 -17.24 -18.36 0.84
C PHE A 504 -16.36 -17.90 -0.35
N ILE A 505 -16.77 -18.18 -1.58
CA ILE A 505 -16.12 -17.73 -2.81
C ILE A 505 -17.02 -16.67 -3.43
N PRO A 506 -16.75 -15.38 -3.15
CA PRO A 506 -17.52 -14.31 -3.79
C PRO A 506 -17.21 -14.26 -5.28
N ILE A 507 -18.25 -14.20 -6.09
CA ILE A 507 -18.15 -14.07 -7.54
C ILE A 507 -18.98 -12.88 -8.00
N ILE A 508 -18.61 -12.31 -9.14
CA ILE A 508 -19.45 -11.39 -9.89
C ILE A 508 -20.03 -12.17 -11.07
N ASP A 509 -21.35 -12.37 -11.07
CA ASP A 509 -22.02 -12.94 -12.22
C ASP A 509 -21.96 -11.98 -13.41
N GLY A 510 -21.48 -12.46 -14.55
CA GLY A 510 -21.30 -11.65 -15.76
C GLY A 510 -20.05 -10.76 -15.66
N ALA A 511 -18.99 -11.44 -15.41
CA ALA A 511 -17.60 -11.02 -15.40
C ALA A 511 -17.28 -9.61 -15.91
N PHE A 512 -16.20 -9.10 -15.51
CA PHE A 512 -15.34 -8.12 -16.16
C PHE A 512 -15.12 -8.45 -17.68
N THR A 513 -16.20 -8.73 -18.42
CA THR A 513 -16.23 -8.84 -19.90
C THR A 513 -16.35 -7.46 -20.52
#